data_92918702530776e57db80d58edfe4032
#
_entry.id   92918702530776e57db80d58edfe4032
#
_cell.length_a   1.000
_cell.length_b   1.000
_cell.length_c   1.000
_cell.angle_alpha   90.00
_cell.angle_beta   90.00
_cell.angle_gamma   90.00
#
_symmetry.space_group_name_H-M   'P 1'
#
loop_
_entity.id
_entity.type
_entity.pdbx_description
1 polymer ?
#
loop_
_entity_poly.entity_id
_entity_poly.type
_entity_poly.pdbx_seq_one_letter_code
_entity_poly.pdbx_strand_id
1 'polypeptide(L)'
;MDKKQENQLTMFYAVQKTLERHGAVWSGTPAMVTASTEYDANIASLEACVEKQVIDIRGFARAKAEAEAVMVAMTLQVAGGVRAYATVVGDSVLADKMNVTRSTLLRHRDSVVAQHCQGIHTEATAVVASLADYGVLPATLTALQGAIDAYVAAITAPRNAITQRKGATAELRMLIKDTTKLLVKRLDSLVEQYRLANAEFYREYHNSRMIVDLGTGSGEGTGDPVPVAA
;
A
#
# COMPACT_ATOMS: atom_id res chain seq x y z
N MET A 1 -9.35 -6.42 -7.50
CA MET A 1 -10.82 -6.64 -7.45
C MET A 1 -11.22 -7.35 -8.73
N ASP A 2 -12.15 -8.30 -8.69
CA ASP A 2 -12.71 -8.92 -9.91
C ASP A 2 -13.92 -8.13 -10.41
N LYS A 3 -14.34 -8.37 -11.66
CA LYS A 3 -15.45 -7.65 -12.32
C LYS A 3 -16.77 -7.76 -11.55
N LYS A 4 -17.03 -8.92 -10.94
CA LYS A 4 -18.25 -9.14 -10.15
C LYS A 4 -18.26 -8.27 -8.89
N GLN A 5 -17.12 -8.16 -8.22
CA GLN A 5 -16.96 -7.30 -7.05
C GLN A 5 -17.08 -5.82 -7.42
N GLU A 6 -16.56 -5.42 -8.58
CA GLU A 6 -16.67 -4.06 -9.09
C GLU A 6 -18.12 -3.68 -9.38
N ASN A 7 -18.87 -4.54 -10.07
CA ASN A 7 -20.29 -4.34 -10.32
C ASN A 7 -21.12 -4.27 -9.02
N GLN A 8 -20.76 -5.08 -8.01
CA GLN A 8 -21.40 -5.01 -6.69
C GLN A 8 -21.09 -3.68 -5.98
N LEU A 9 -19.84 -3.22 -6.03
CA LEU A 9 -19.43 -1.96 -5.43
C LEU A 9 -20.15 -0.77 -6.10
N THR A 10 -20.28 -0.79 -7.42
CA THR A 10 -21.05 0.23 -8.18
C THR A 10 -22.51 0.25 -7.74
N MET A 11 -23.13 -0.91 -7.55
CA MET A 11 -24.50 -0.99 -7.02
C MET A 11 -24.55 -0.44 -5.60
N PHE A 12 -23.58 -0.71 -4.74
CA PHE A 12 -23.54 -0.14 -3.40
C PHE A 12 -23.48 1.38 -3.42
N TYR A 13 -22.66 1.99 -4.28
CA TYR A 13 -22.63 3.44 -4.45
C TYR A 13 -23.97 4.00 -4.95
N ALA A 14 -24.63 3.33 -5.87
CA ALA A 14 -25.93 3.76 -6.37
C ALA A 14 -26.98 3.77 -5.24
N VAL A 15 -27.00 2.74 -4.40
CA VAL A 15 -27.88 2.67 -3.22
C VAL A 15 -27.55 3.79 -2.23
N GLN A 16 -26.27 4.01 -1.91
CA GLN A 16 -25.84 5.07 -1.01
C GLN A 16 -26.34 6.45 -1.49
N LYS A 17 -26.13 6.75 -2.76
CA LYS A 17 -26.60 8.03 -3.36
C LYS A 17 -28.12 8.18 -3.33
N THR A 18 -28.85 7.09 -3.48
CA THR A 18 -30.32 7.12 -3.36
C THR A 18 -30.75 7.37 -1.92
N LEU A 19 -30.13 6.72 -0.94
CA LEU A 19 -30.39 6.97 0.47
C LEU A 19 -30.07 8.43 0.86
N GLU A 20 -28.92 8.96 0.45
CA GLU A 20 -28.53 10.36 0.67
C GLU A 20 -29.60 11.33 0.10
N ARG A 21 -30.00 11.13 -1.15
CA ARG A 21 -30.99 12.00 -1.85
C ARG A 21 -32.33 12.04 -1.12
N HIS A 22 -32.77 10.92 -0.60
CA HIS A 22 -34.07 10.79 0.06
C HIS A 22 -33.99 10.84 1.60
N GLY A 23 -32.90 11.37 2.15
CA GLY A 23 -32.66 11.45 3.59
C GLY A 23 -33.84 12.07 4.38
N ALA A 24 -34.51 13.10 3.84
CA ALA A 24 -35.66 13.72 4.45
C ALA A 24 -36.89 12.78 4.59
N VAL A 25 -36.98 11.75 3.74
CA VAL A 25 -38.09 10.78 3.75
C VAL A 25 -37.96 9.79 4.91
N TRP A 26 -36.75 9.34 5.18
CA TRP A 26 -36.52 8.21 6.10
C TRP A 26 -35.83 8.60 7.42
N SER A 27 -35.29 9.82 7.54
CA SER A 27 -34.58 10.30 8.75
C SER A 27 -35.43 10.26 10.03
N GLY A 28 -36.77 10.32 9.90
CA GLY A 28 -37.70 10.14 11.02
C GLY A 28 -37.83 8.69 11.52
N THR A 29 -37.21 7.72 10.85
CA THR A 29 -37.25 6.29 11.22
C THR A 29 -35.92 5.87 11.83
N PRO A 30 -35.76 5.72 13.17
CA PRO A 30 -34.47 5.44 13.82
C PRO A 30 -33.78 4.18 13.31
N ALA A 31 -34.54 3.14 12.96
CA ALA A 31 -33.99 1.90 12.40
C ALA A 31 -33.37 2.12 11.02
N MET A 32 -33.95 2.98 10.18
CA MET A 32 -33.37 3.38 8.89
C MET A 32 -32.08 4.19 9.08
N VAL A 33 -32.07 5.14 10.02
CA VAL A 33 -30.88 5.94 10.35
C VAL A 33 -29.73 5.03 10.77
N THR A 34 -29.98 4.09 11.69
CA THR A 34 -28.95 3.13 12.15
C THR A 34 -28.45 2.27 11.00
N ALA A 35 -29.35 1.72 10.18
CA ALA A 35 -28.97 0.87 9.07
C ALA A 35 -28.20 1.62 7.97
N SER A 36 -28.58 2.87 7.66
CA SER A 36 -27.87 3.72 6.71
C SER A 36 -26.48 4.11 7.22
N THR A 37 -26.34 4.47 8.49
CA THR A 37 -25.04 4.80 9.09
C THR A 37 -24.08 3.58 9.05
N GLU A 38 -24.57 2.38 9.36
CA GLU A 38 -23.79 1.15 9.27
C GLU A 38 -23.40 0.84 7.82
N TYR A 39 -24.31 1.11 6.90
CA TYR A 39 -24.08 0.96 5.47
C TYR A 39 -22.96 1.88 4.96
N ASP A 40 -23.00 3.16 5.34
CA ASP A 40 -22.00 4.16 4.98
C ASP A 40 -20.61 3.79 5.55
N ALA A 41 -20.57 3.31 6.79
CA ALA A 41 -19.32 2.81 7.40
C ALA A 41 -18.74 1.60 6.64
N ASN A 42 -19.60 0.70 6.18
CA ASN A 42 -19.17 -0.43 5.35
C ASN A 42 -18.63 0.04 3.99
N ILE A 43 -19.26 1.02 3.35
CA ILE A 43 -18.77 1.60 2.09
C ILE A 43 -17.39 2.23 2.29
N ALA A 44 -17.20 3.06 3.32
CA ALA A 44 -15.90 3.65 3.63
C ALA A 44 -14.81 2.58 3.87
N SER A 45 -15.16 1.47 4.53
CA SER A 45 -14.24 0.35 4.75
C SER A 45 -13.91 -0.38 3.44
N LEU A 46 -14.87 -0.55 2.54
CA LEU A 46 -14.68 -1.10 1.21
C LEU A 46 -13.72 -0.23 0.38
N GLU A 47 -13.90 1.08 0.38
CA GLU A 47 -13.02 2.04 -0.31
C GLU A 47 -11.58 1.94 0.20
N ALA A 48 -11.39 1.92 1.52
CA ALA A 48 -10.07 1.75 2.13
C ALA A 48 -9.39 0.42 1.74
N CYS A 49 -10.17 -0.66 1.60
CA CYS A 49 -9.64 -1.95 1.13
C CYS A 49 -9.27 -1.92 -0.36
N VAL A 50 -10.06 -1.25 -1.20
CA VAL A 50 -9.76 -1.07 -2.63
C VAL A 50 -8.48 -0.26 -2.81
N GLU A 51 -8.31 0.83 -2.07
CA GLU A 51 -7.10 1.65 -2.09
C GLU A 51 -5.85 0.82 -1.76
N LYS A 52 -5.91 0.00 -0.71
CA LYS A 52 -4.81 -0.90 -0.34
C LYS A 52 -4.48 -1.95 -1.42
N GLN A 53 -5.43 -2.32 -2.28
CA GLN A 53 -5.19 -3.26 -3.39
C GLN A 53 -4.41 -2.63 -4.54
N VAL A 54 -4.49 -1.31 -4.73
CA VAL A 54 -3.88 -0.58 -5.86
C VAL A 54 -2.41 -0.25 -5.61
N ILE A 55 -1.84 -0.56 -4.41
CA ILE A 55 -0.44 -0.29 -4.09
C ILE A 55 0.48 -0.88 -5.17
N ASP A 56 1.19 0.01 -5.88
CA ASP A 56 2.16 -0.39 -6.90
C ASP A 56 3.43 -0.94 -6.26
N ILE A 57 3.72 -2.22 -6.54
CA ILE A 57 4.89 -2.92 -6.02
C ILE A 57 6.16 -2.66 -6.86
N ARG A 58 6.04 -2.08 -8.05
CA ARG A 58 7.16 -1.91 -8.99
C ARG A 58 8.21 -0.91 -8.49
N GLY A 59 7.81 0.09 -7.71
CA GLY A 59 8.71 1.09 -7.13
C GLY A 59 9.68 0.54 -6.07
N PHE A 60 9.34 -0.57 -5.41
CA PHE A 60 10.14 -1.09 -4.30
C PHE A 60 11.52 -1.60 -4.71
N ALA A 61 11.67 -2.20 -5.90
CA ALA A 61 12.96 -2.67 -6.38
C ALA A 61 13.93 -1.51 -6.62
N ARG A 62 13.42 -0.40 -7.16
CA ARG A 62 14.20 0.81 -7.38
C ARG A 62 14.57 1.48 -6.06
N ALA A 63 13.61 1.66 -5.15
CA ALA A 63 13.86 2.24 -3.83
C ALA A 63 14.90 1.44 -3.03
N LYS A 64 14.85 0.10 -3.10
CA LYS A 64 15.85 -0.77 -2.50
C LYS A 64 17.23 -0.53 -3.11
N ALA A 65 17.37 -0.47 -4.43
CA ALA A 65 18.64 -0.25 -5.10
C ALA A 65 19.24 1.12 -4.76
N GLU A 66 18.40 2.14 -4.65
CA GLU A 66 18.80 3.50 -4.25
C GLU A 66 19.29 3.50 -2.78
N ALA A 67 18.54 2.90 -1.86
CA ALA A 67 18.94 2.78 -0.45
C ALA A 67 20.24 1.98 -0.27
N GLU A 68 20.42 0.89 -1.02
CA GLU A 68 21.66 0.10 -1.04
C GLU A 68 22.85 0.95 -1.48
N ALA A 69 22.70 1.70 -2.57
CA ALA A 69 23.77 2.54 -3.11
C ALA A 69 24.21 3.62 -2.11
N VAL A 70 23.27 4.25 -1.42
CA VAL A 70 23.54 5.26 -0.38
C VAL A 70 24.25 4.64 0.81
N MET A 71 23.71 3.54 1.36
CA MET A 71 24.30 2.82 2.49
C MET A 71 25.75 2.37 2.19
N VAL A 72 25.98 1.77 1.04
CA VAL A 72 27.32 1.27 0.65
C VAL A 72 28.29 2.43 0.47
N ALA A 73 27.90 3.54 -0.17
CA ALA A 73 28.75 4.70 -0.34
C ALA A 73 29.19 5.30 1.01
N MET A 74 28.25 5.47 1.93
CA MET A 74 28.54 5.99 3.27
C MET A 74 29.39 5.02 4.10
N THR A 75 29.15 3.72 3.98
CA THR A 75 29.95 2.67 4.63
C THR A 75 31.41 2.73 4.16
N LEU A 76 31.64 2.87 2.86
CA LEU A 76 32.99 2.95 2.30
C LEU A 76 33.71 4.24 2.73
N GLN A 77 33.00 5.36 2.84
CA GLN A 77 33.54 6.61 3.37
C GLN A 77 34.01 6.43 4.81
N VAL A 78 33.16 5.89 5.68
CA VAL A 78 33.48 5.64 7.09
C VAL A 78 34.62 4.64 7.23
N ALA A 79 34.56 3.51 6.51
CA ALA A 79 35.60 2.50 6.51
C ALA A 79 36.98 3.04 6.09
N GLY A 80 37.01 3.93 5.09
CA GLY A 80 38.22 4.63 4.64
C GLY A 80 38.85 5.48 5.75
N GLY A 81 38.06 6.30 6.44
CA GLY A 81 38.54 7.13 7.55
C GLY A 81 39.04 6.31 8.74
N VAL A 82 38.26 5.28 9.14
CA VAL A 82 38.65 4.39 10.24
C VAL A 82 39.92 3.60 9.89
N ARG A 83 40.06 3.13 8.65
CA ARG A 83 41.26 2.42 8.19
C ARG A 83 42.50 3.30 8.23
N ALA A 84 42.38 4.56 7.79
CA ALA A 84 43.48 5.52 7.86
C ALA A 84 43.92 5.76 9.31
N TYR A 85 42.99 5.98 10.24
CA TYR A 85 43.25 6.06 11.66
C TYR A 85 43.95 4.83 12.20
N ALA A 86 43.40 3.63 11.95
CA ALA A 86 43.90 2.36 12.43
C ALA A 86 45.35 2.12 11.97
N THR A 87 45.68 2.50 10.73
CA THR A 87 47.04 2.42 10.19
C THR A 87 48.01 3.32 10.95
N VAL A 88 47.61 4.53 11.32
CA VAL A 88 48.46 5.48 12.04
C VAL A 88 48.71 5.03 13.49
N VAL A 89 47.71 4.46 14.16
CA VAL A 89 47.85 3.97 15.54
C VAL A 89 48.45 2.55 15.62
N GLY A 90 48.65 1.89 14.48
CA GLY A 90 49.23 0.56 14.41
C GLY A 90 48.27 -0.59 14.73
N ASP A 91 46.96 -0.33 14.71
CA ASP A 91 45.90 -1.36 14.90
C ASP A 91 45.64 -2.08 13.57
N SER A 92 46.43 -3.13 13.31
CA SER A 92 46.31 -3.94 12.09
C SER A 92 44.99 -4.70 12.02
N VAL A 93 44.41 -5.09 13.16
CA VAL A 93 43.14 -5.83 13.21
C VAL A 93 42.00 -4.95 12.75
N LEU A 94 41.92 -3.72 13.26
CA LEU A 94 40.94 -2.75 12.85
C LEU A 94 41.14 -2.35 11.38
N ALA A 95 42.38 -2.12 10.95
CA ALA A 95 42.70 -1.79 9.56
C ALA A 95 42.23 -2.88 8.59
N ASP A 96 42.42 -4.15 8.91
CA ASP A 96 41.97 -5.31 8.10
C ASP A 96 40.46 -5.43 8.07
N LYS A 97 39.76 -5.24 9.20
CA LYS A 97 38.27 -5.19 9.25
C LYS A 97 37.70 -4.11 8.35
N MET A 98 38.37 -2.97 8.24
CA MET A 98 37.97 -1.83 7.42
C MET A 98 38.39 -1.93 5.96
N ASN A 99 39.09 -3.02 5.57
CA ASN A 99 39.52 -3.23 4.20
C ASN A 99 38.41 -3.78 3.33
N VAL A 100 37.38 -2.98 3.09
CA VAL A 100 36.19 -3.33 2.31
C VAL A 100 36.13 -2.56 1.02
N THR A 101 35.57 -3.20 -0.01
CA THR A 101 35.28 -2.58 -1.31
C THR A 101 33.82 -2.73 -1.65
N ARG A 102 33.31 -1.92 -2.58
CA ARG A 102 31.93 -2.06 -3.07
C ARG A 102 31.63 -3.50 -3.53
N SER A 103 32.54 -4.09 -4.29
CA SER A 103 32.38 -5.46 -4.81
C SER A 103 32.36 -6.53 -3.73
N THR A 104 33.16 -6.37 -2.66
CA THR A 104 33.14 -7.30 -1.54
C THR A 104 31.86 -7.22 -0.73
N LEU A 105 31.33 -6.01 -0.48
CA LEU A 105 30.06 -5.81 0.21
C LEU A 105 28.90 -6.40 -0.60
N LEU A 106 28.78 -6.04 -1.87
CA LEU A 106 27.66 -6.46 -2.74
C LEU A 106 27.70 -7.94 -3.18
N ARG A 107 28.72 -8.69 -2.79
CA ARG A 107 28.79 -10.12 -3.07
C ARG A 107 27.87 -10.95 -2.18
N HIS A 108 27.41 -10.39 -1.10
CA HIS A 108 26.56 -11.03 -0.11
C HIS A 108 25.06 -10.83 -0.39
N ARG A 109 24.21 -11.62 0.31
CA ARG A 109 22.76 -11.41 0.29
C ARG A 109 22.43 -10.14 1.08
N ASP A 110 21.32 -9.51 0.71
CA ASP A 110 20.84 -8.22 1.27
C ASP A 110 20.99 -8.07 2.80
N SER A 111 20.52 -9.06 3.56
CA SER A 111 20.60 -9.04 5.03
C SER A 111 22.03 -9.08 5.55
N VAL A 112 22.91 -9.77 4.84
CA VAL A 112 24.34 -9.88 5.19
C VAL A 112 25.08 -8.60 4.85
N VAL A 113 24.72 -7.94 3.73
CA VAL A 113 25.26 -6.60 3.38
C VAL A 113 24.95 -5.61 4.49
N ALA A 114 23.69 -5.55 4.94
CA ALA A 114 23.29 -4.67 6.04
C ALA A 114 24.07 -4.97 7.34
N GLN A 115 24.27 -6.24 7.67
CA GLN A 115 25.05 -6.65 8.84
C GLN A 115 26.52 -6.24 8.75
N HIS A 116 27.15 -6.38 7.57
CA HIS A 116 28.52 -5.90 7.36
C HIS A 116 28.63 -4.39 7.55
N CYS A 117 27.72 -3.62 6.97
CA CYS A 117 27.67 -2.16 7.15
C CYS A 117 27.45 -1.78 8.63
N GLN A 118 26.59 -2.52 9.33
CA GLN A 118 26.36 -2.30 10.77
C GLN A 118 27.60 -2.63 11.58
N GLY A 119 28.36 -3.69 11.24
CA GLY A 119 29.62 -4.01 11.88
C GLY A 119 30.64 -2.89 11.73
N ILE A 120 30.80 -2.31 10.53
CA ILE A 120 31.67 -1.18 10.27
C ILE A 120 31.24 0.06 11.08
N HIS A 121 29.95 0.36 11.14
CA HIS A 121 29.39 1.43 11.96
C HIS A 121 29.73 1.22 13.44
N THR A 122 29.58 0.02 13.96
CA THR A 122 29.84 -0.31 15.36
C THR A 122 31.31 -0.12 15.72
N GLU A 123 32.24 -0.62 14.90
CA GLU A 123 33.67 -0.43 15.10
C GLU A 123 34.07 1.06 15.00
N ALA A 124 33.50 1.78 14.03
CA ALA A 124 33.73 3.23 13.90
C ALA A 124 33.23 4.03 15.12
N THR A 125 32.09 3.62 15.66
CA THR A 125 31.50 4.26 16.85
C THR A 125 32.40 4.09 18.08
N ALA A 126 33.07 2.95 18.22
CA ALA A 126 33.99 2.67 19.34
C ALA A 126 35.21 3.62 19.38
N VAL A 127 35.60 4.14 18.22
CA VAL A 127 36.79 5.03 18.09
C VAL A 127 36.45 6.43 17.62
N VAL A 128 35.18 6.81 17.60
CA VAL A 128 34.67 8.07 17.01
C VAL A 128 35.36 9.33 17.55
N ALA A 129 35.75 9.34 18.83
CA ALA A 129 36.43 10.46 19.44
C ALA A 129 37.79 10.82 18.78
N SER A 130 38.42 9.83 18.11
CA SER A 130 39.69 9.97 17.42
C SER A 130 39.58 10.12 15.91
N LEU A 131 38.34 10.13 15.37
CA LEU A 131 38.14 10.10 13.92
C LEU A 131 37.89 11.48 13.28
N ALA A 132 37.79 12.54 14.07
CA ALA A 132 37.50 13.87 13.54
C ALA A 132 38.50 14.33 12.47
N ASP A 133 39.78 14.10 12.69
CA ASP A 133 40.88 14.47 11.77
C ASP A 133 40.86 13.57 10.50
N TYR A 134 40.17 12.45 10.53
CA TYR A 134 40.02 11.52 9.42
C TYR A 134 38.68 11.70 8.68
N GLY A 135 37.95 12.80 8.95
CA GLY A 135 36.72 13.16 8.27
C GLY A 135 35.48 12.34 8.65
N VAL A 136 35.55 11.60 9.77
CA VAL A 136 34.41 10.83 10.30
C VAL A 136 33.94 11.47 11.61
N LEU A 137 32.82 12.17 11.54
CA LEU A 137 32.19 12.86 12.67
C LEU A 137 31.05 12.04 13.26
N PRO A 138 30.61 12.29 14.50
CA PRO A 138 29.40 11.67 15.04
C PRO A 138 28.17 11.80 14.14
N ALA A 139 28.01 12.95 13.48
CA ALA A 139 26.93 13.17 12.49
C ALA A 139 27.04 12.22 11.29
N THR A 140 28.25 11.89 10.83
CA THR A 140 28.49 10.94 9.74
C THR A 140 28.03 9.54 10.12
N LEU A 141 28.29 9.13 11.37
CA LEU A 141 27.85 7.83 11.88
C LEU A 141 26.33 7.76 12.06
N THR A 142 25.73 8.85 12.58
CA THR A 142 24.24 8.95 12.63
C THR A 142 23.61 8.83 11.24
N ALA A 143 24.18 9.49 10.24
CA ALA A 143 23.72 9.41 8.87
C ALA A 143 23.90 8.00 8.28
N LEU A 144 25.03 7.32 8.57
CA LEU A 144 25.25 5.93 8.16
C LEU A 144 24.22 4.99 8.81
N GLN A 145 23.93 5.16 10.10
CA GLN A 145 22.90 4.35 10.76
C GLN A 145 21.53 4.55 10.09
N GLY A 146 21.14 5.79 9.80
CA GLY A 146 19.91 6.09 9.08
C GLY A 146 19.85 5.45 7.68
N ALA A 147 20.98 5.39 6.96
CA ALA A 147 21.06 4.72 5.67
C ALA A 147 20.95 3.19 5.78
N ILE A 148 21.52 2.58 6.83
CA ILE A 148 21.37 1.16 7.14
C ILE A 148 19.91 0.82 7.43
N ASP A 149 19.26 1.62 8.29
CA ASP A 149 17.86 1.42 8.66
C ASP A 149 16.92 1.56 7.45
N ALA A 150 17.17 2.55 6.59
CA ALA A 150 16.42 2.75 5.35
C ALA A 150 16.57 1.56 4.39
N TYR A 151 17.77 1.00 4.25
CA TYR A 151 18.01 -0.19 3.43
C TYR A 151 17.31 -1.43 4.00
N VAL A 152 17.39 -1.67 5.31
CA VAL A 152 16.71 -2.79 5.99
C VAL A 152 15.20 -2.68 5.81
N ALA A 153 14.62 -1.48 5.92
CA ALA A 153 13.21 -1.24 5.64
C ALA A 153 12.87 -1.55 4.17
N ALA A 154 13.72 -1.13 3.22
CA ALA A 154 13.52 -1.36 1.79
C ALA A 154 13.59 -2.85 1.41
N ILE A 155 14.39 -3.68 2.10
CA ILE A 155 14.43 -5.14 1.90
C ILE A 155 13.08 -5.78 2.23
N THR A 156 12.41 -5.35 3.28
CA THR A 156 11.16 -5.95 3.78
C THR A 156 9.91 -5.39 3.13
N ALA A 157 9.98 -4.17 2.57
CA ALA A 157 8.85 -3.45 2.00
C ALA A 157 8.06 -4.23 0.94
N PRO A 158 8.66 -4.93 -0.05
CA PRO A 158 7.90 -5.67 -1.06
C PRO A 158 7.06 -6.80 -0.46
N ARG A 159 7.63 -7.53 0.50
CA ARG A 159 6.94 -8.64 1.16
C ARG A 159 5.78 -8.14 2.02
N ASN A 160 5.99 -7.04 2.74
CA ASN A 160 4.95 -6.41 3.55
C ASN A 160 3.80 -5.92 2.67
N ALA A 161 4.09 -5.28 1.54
CA ALA A 161 3.07 -4.83 0.59
C ALA A 161 2.26 -5.99 -0.02
N ILE A 162 2.91 -7.11 -0.37
CA ILE A 162 2.23 -8.31 -0.86
C ILE A 162 1.30 -8.88 0.23
N THR A 163 1.78 -8.93 1.48
CA THR A 163 0.98 -9.43 2.62
C THR A 163 -0.22 -8.54 2.89
N GLN A 164 -0.04 -7.21 2.90
CA GLN A 164 -1.13 -6.23 3.06
C GLN A 164 -2.16 -6.35 1.94
N ARG A 165 -1.71 -6.46 0.68
CA ARG A 165 -2.58 -6.62 -0.48
C ARG A 165 -3.40 -7.93 -0.40
N LYS A 166 -2.80 -9.02 0.06
CA LYS A 166 -3.50 -10.30 0.27
C LYS A 166 -4.54 -10.18 1.38
N GLY A 167 -4.19 -9.52 2.49
CA GLY A 167 -5.11 -9.24 3.60
C GLY A 167 -6.29 -8.38 3.14
N ALA A 168 -6.04 -7.27 2.44
CA ALA A 168 -7.07 -6.40 1.90
C ALA A 168 -8.01 -7.13 0.92
N THR A 169 -7.51 -8.09 0.14
CA THR A 169 -8.35 -8.89 -0.75
C THR A 169 -9.31 -9.81 0.01
N ALA A 170 -8.86 -10.40 1.11
CA ALA A 170 -9.72 -11.25 1.95
C ALA A 170 -10.77 -10.40 2.70
N GLU A 171 -10.35 -9.26 3.26
CA GLU A 171 -11.21 -8.31 3.95
C GLU A 171 -12.29 -7.74 3.03
N LEU A 172 -11.92 -7.36 1.79
CA LEU A 172 -12.86 -6.88 0.77
C LEU A 172 -13.98 -7.88 0.50
N ARG A 173 -13.66 -9.18 0.39
CA ARG A 173 -14.67 -10.23 0.17
C ARG A 173 -15.63 -10.34 1.35
N MET A 174 -15.14 -10.24 2.58
CA MET A 174 -15.97 -10.26 3.78
C MET A 174 -16.88 -9.03 3.84
N LEU A 175 -16.34 -7.84 3.63
CA LEU A 175 -17.11 -6.59 3.64
C LEU A 175 -18.20 -6.56 2.56
N ILE A 176 -17.92 -7.03 1.35
CA ILE A 176 -18.95 -7.17 0.29
C ILE A 176 -20.09 -8.08 0.76
N LYS A 177 -19.76 -9.22 1.38
CA LYS A 177 -20.75 -10.16 1.89
C LYS A 177 -21.59 -9.53 3.02
N ASP A 178 -20.95 -8.85 3.97
CA ASP A 178 -21.61 -8.26 5.12
C ASP A 178 -22.48 -7.06 4.69
N THR A 179 -21.99 -6.23 3.77
CA THR A 179 -22.77 -5.14 3.18
C THR A 179 -23.99 -5.66 2.41
N THR A 180 -23.81 -6.73 1.63
CA THR A 180 -24.95 -7.39 0.95
C THR A 180 -25.96 -7.93 1.95
N LYS A 181 -25.49 -8.54 3.07
CA LYS A 181 -26.37 -9.05 4.12
C LYS A 181 -27.13 -7.92 4.82
N LEU A 182 -26.49 -6.78 5.09
CA LEU A 182 -27.12 -5.59 5.65
C LEU A 182 -28.22 -5.07 4.73
N LEU A 183 -27.94 -4.96 3.42
CA LEU A 183 -28.94 -4.56 2.43
C LEU A 183 -30.14 -5.51 2.44
N VAL A 184 -29.91 -6.79 2.19
CA VAL A 184 -31.00 -7.77 2.03
C VAL A 184 -31.82 -7.99 3.30
N LYS A 185 -31.17 -8.03 4.48
CA LYS A 185 -31.86 -8.36 5.71
C LYS A 185 -32.42 -7.18 6.48
N ARG A 186 -31.94 -5.97 6.21
CA ARG A 186 -32.37 -4.79 6.96
C ARG A 186 -32.88 -3.67 6.06
N LEU A 187 -32.08 -3.13 5.16
CA LEU A 187 -32.48 -1.98 4.35
C LEU A 187 -33.62 -2.32 3.40
N ASP A 188 -33.54 -3.43 2.66
CA ASP A 188 -34.62 -3.85 1.75
C ASP A 188 -35.96 -4.02 2.53
N SER A 189 -35.90 -4.61 3.73
CA SER A 189 -37.09 -4.79 4.58
C SER A 189 -37.63 -3.48 5.16
N LEU A 190 -36.72 -2.56 5.53
CA LEU A 190 -37.13 -1.26 6.08
C LEU A 190 -37.69 -0.33 5.00
N VAL A 191 -37.23 -0.46 3.75
CA VAL A 191 -37.73 0.36 2.63
C VAL A 191 -39.16 -0.03 2.24
N GLU A 192 -39.62 -1.25 2.50
CA GLU A 192 -40.99 -1.69 2.19
C GLU A 192 -42.10 -0.80 2.84
N GLN A 193 -41.84 -0.21 4.00
CA GLN A 193 -42.81 0.69 4.64
C GLN A 193 -43.10 1.96 3.81
N TYR A 194 -42.18 2.33 2.91
CA TYR A 194 -42.34 3.53 2.07
C TYR A 194 -43.04 3.23 0.73
N ARG A 195 -43.38 1.98 0.45
CA ARG A 195 -44.01 1.56 -0.81
C ARG A 195 -45.26 2.36 -1.18
N LEU A 196 -46.10 2.68 -0.19
CA LEU A 196 -47.31 3.47 -0.38
C LEU A 196 -47.13 4.94 0.04
N ALA A 197 -46.33 5.17 1.09
CA ALA A 197 -46.14 6.50 1.67
C ALA A 197 -45.23 7.39 0.82
N ASN A 198 -44.21 6.79 0.14
CA ASN A 198 -43.30 7.49 -0.78
C ASN A 198 -42.86 6.54 -1.90
N ALA A 199 -43.75 6.41 -2.90
CA ALA A 199 -43.54 5.49 -4.02
C ALA A 199 -42.33 5.88 -4.90
N GLU A 200 -41.90 7.14 -4.90
CA GLU A 200 -40.72 7.60 -5.64
C GLU A 200 -39.46 7.04 -5.00
N PHE A 201 -39.25 7.26 -3.71
CA PHE A 201 -38.12 6.71 -2.96
C PHE A 201 -38.04 5.17 -3.08
N TYR A 202 -39.18 4.49 -2.90
CA TYR A 202 -39.27 3.05 -3.02
C TYR A 202 -38.78 2.54 -4.39
N ARG A 203 -39.25 3.15 -5.49
CA ARG A 203 -38.83 2.75 -6.85
C ARG A 203 -37.37 3.07 -7.12
N GLU A 204 -36.90 4.27 -6.74
CA GLU A 204 -35.49 4.64 -6.95
C GLU A 204 -34.55 3.73 -6.16
N TYR A 205 -34.90 3.38 -4.93
CA TYR A 205 -34.11 2.44 -4.13
C TYR A 205 -34.02 1.08 -4.82
N HIS A 206 -35.13 0.50 -5.25
CA HIS A 206 -35.12 -0.80 -5.94
C HIS A 206 -34.38 -0.76 -7.28
N ASN A 207 -34.48 0.32 -8.03
CA ASN A 207 -33.71 0.53 -9.24
C ASN A 207 -32.20 0.59 -8.95
N SER A 208 -31.79 1.28 -7.90
CA SER A 208 -30.37 1.35 -7.49
C SER A 208 -29.79 0.01 -7.01
N ARG A 209 -30.66 -0.94 -6.59
CA ARG A 209 -30.27 -2.30 -6.21
C ARG A 209 -29.95 -3.21 -7.41
N MET A 210 -30.24 -2.76 -8.63
CA MET A 210 -29.95 -3.55 -9.83
C MET A 210 -28.45 -3.53 -10.12
N ILE A 211 -27.85 -4.71 -10.24
CA ILE A 211 -26.46 -4.86 -10.69
C ILE A 211 -26.45 -4.74 -12.21
N VAL A 212 -25.86 -3.69 -12.71
CA VAL A 212 -25.64 -3.51 -14.15
C VAL A 212 -24.30 -4.13 -14.51
N ASP A 213 -24.32 -5.16 -15.36
CA ASP A 213 -23.08 -5.70 -15.93
C ASP A 213 -22.62 -4.78 -17.06
N LEU A 214 -21.76 -3.83 -16.71
CA LEU A 214 -21.07 -3.00 -17.68
C LEU A 214 -20.11 -3.91 -18.45
N GLY A 215 -20.57 -4.44 -19.61
CA GLY A 215 -19.76 -5.24 -20.50
C GLY A 215 -18.42 -4.55 -20.76
N THR A 216 -17.35 -5.32 -20.90
CA THR A 216 -16.11 -4.80 -21.50
C THR A 216 -16.48 -4.28 -22.88
N GLY A 217 -16.46 -2.96 -23.06
CA GLY A 217 -16.65 -2.33 -24.36
C GLY A 217 -15.50 -2.71 -25.30
N SER A 218 -15.61 -3.87 -25.93
CA SER A 218 -14.94 -4.23 -27.14
C SER A 218 -15.95 -4.04 -28.25
N GLY A 219 -16.10 -2.81 -28.68
CA GLY A 219 -16.97 -2.42 -29.76
C GLY A 219 -16.21 -1.62 -30.79
N GLU A 220 -15.38 -2.25 -31.57
CA GLU A 220 -15.17 -1.81 -32.95
C GLU A 220 -15.78 -2.88 -33.85
N GLY A 221 -17.08 -2.79 -34.01
CA GLY A 221 -17.77 -3.37 -35.13
C GLY A 221 -17.55 -2.48 -36.35
N THR A 222 -16.48 -2.69 -37.07
CA THR A 222 -16.36 -2.25 -38.47
C THR A 222 -17.43 -3.01 -39.26
N GLY A 223 -18.61 -2.40 -39.35
CA GLY A 223 -19.61 -2.79 -40.34
C GLY A 223 -19.16 -2.25 -41.70
N ASP A 224 -18.50 -3.10 -42.50
CA ASP A 224 -18.33 -2.84 -43.92
C ASP A 224 -19.71 -2.75 -44.59
N PRO A 225 -19.99 -1.70 -45.39
CA PRO A 225 -21.25 -1.64 -46.13
C PRO A 225 -21.19 -2.66 -47.28
N VAL A 226 -22.13 -3.61 -47.26
CA VAL A 226 -22.35 -4.53 -48.33
C VAL A 226 -22.79 -3.75 -49.58
N PRO A 227 -22.14 -3.87 -50.74
CA PRO A 227 -22.57 -3.19 -51.95
C PRO A 227 -23.82 -3.86 -52.49
N VAL A 228 -24.90 -3.11 -52.66
CA VAL A 228 -26.12 -3.50 -53.37
C VAL A 228 -25.78 -3.59 -54.84
N ALA A 229 -25.80 -4.81 -55.43
CA ALA A 229 -25.71 -5.02 -56.86
C ALA A 229 -27.03 -4.62 -57.56
N ALA A 230 -26.85 -3.94 -58.64
CA ALA A 230 -27.91 -3.50 -59.58
C ALA A 230 -28.58 -4.67 -60.33
#